data_d0fbfee8dc7321f8fff78d2d3478d985
#
_entry.id   d0fbfee8dc7321f8fff78d2d3478d985
#
_cell.length_a   1.000
_cell.length_b   1.000
_cell.length_c   1.000
_cell.angle_alpha   90.00
_cell.angle_beta   90.00
_cell.angle_gamma   90.00
#
_symmetry.space_group_name_H-M   'P 1'
#
loop_
_entity.id
_entity.type
_entity.pdbx_description
1 polymer ?
#
loop_
_entity_poly.entity_id
_entity_poly.type
_entity_poly.pdbx_seq_one_letter_code
_entity_poly.pdbx_strand_id
1 'polypeptide(L)'
;MEEKLWNIFRIKKTPFYPRSPYAAAKLYAYWIVVNYREAYGLFASNGILFNHESERRGKTFVTRKISVAVSKIILGVQDVLSIGNLDAKRDWGYAPEYVEGMWRMLQADKPGDYVMATGETHSVREFIE
;
A
#
# COMPACT_ATOMS: atom_id res chain seq x y z
N MET A 1 -1.70 -20.04 -13.18
CA MET A 1 -0.28 -19.65 -13.10
C MET A 1 -0.07 -18.14 -13.32
N GLU A 2 -0.91 -17.49 -14.12
CA GLU A 2 -0.82 -16.04 -14.39
C GLU A 2 -1.19 -15.14 -13.19
N GLU A 3 -2.15 -15.52 -12.35
CA GLU A 3 -2.54 -14.73 -11.17
C GLU A 3 -1.43 -14.56 -10.13
N LYS A 4 -0.53 -15.54 -9.99
CA LYS A 4 0.59 -15.46 -9.04
C LYS A 4 1.66 -14.47 -9.48
N LEU A 5 1.89 -14.29 -10.77
CA LEU A 5 2.85 -13.33 -11.30
C LEU A 5 2.38 -11.87 -11.13
N TRP A 6 1.08 -11.63 -11.20
CA TRP A 6 0.51 -10.28 -11.04
C TRP A 6 0.68 -9.69 -9.63
N ASN A 7 0.81 -10.52 -8.62
CA ASN A 7 0.97 -10.07 -7.24
C ASN A 7 2.43 -9.80 -6.84
N ILE A 8 3.40 -10.28 -7.60
CA ILE A 8 4.82 -10.25 -7.24
C ILE A 8 5.58 -9.12 -7.97
N PHE A 9 5.19 -8.77 -9.19
CA PHE A 9 5.93 -7.79 -10.01
C PHE A 9 5.02 -6.69 -10.56
N ARG A 10 4.56 -5.80 -9.71
CA ARG A 10 3.93 -4.56 -10.17
C ARG A 10 5.01 -3.54 -10.47
N ILE A 11 5.11 -3.18 -11.73
CA ILE A 11 6.05 -2.18 -12.25
C ILE A 11 5.27 -1.00 -12.85
N LYS A 12 5.96 0.08 -13.17
CA LYS A 12 5.35 1.29 -13.78
C LYS A 12 4.46 0.99 -15.00
N LYS A 13 4.74 -0.07 -15.75
CA LYS A 13 3.97 -0.48 -16.94
C LYS A 13 2.77 -1.39 -16.64
N THR A 14 2.57 -1.80 -15.39
CA THR A 14 1.40 -2.62 -15.03
C THR A 14 0.12 -1.79 -15.20
N PRO A 15 -0.85 -2.24 -16.00
CA PRO A 15 -2.09 -1.50 -16.21
C PRO A 15 -2.86 -1.31 -14.90
N PHE A 16 -3.43 -0.12 -14.70
CA PHE A 16 -4.34 0.12 -13.59
C PHE A 16 -5.69 -0.54 -13.85
N TYR A 17 -6.23 -1.19 -12.82
CA TYR A 17 -7.57 -1.77 -12.87
C TYR A 17 -8.30 -1.49 -11.55
N PRO A 18 -8.97 -0.32 -11.43
CA PRO A 18 -9.64 0.08 -10.20
C PRO A 18 -10.87 -0.80 -9.95
N ARG A 19 -10.98 -1.34 -8.73
CA ARG A 19 -12.06 -2.25 -8.31
C ARG A 19 -13.00 -1.62 -7.27
N SER A 20 -12.87 -0.32 -7.03
CA SER A 20 -13.73 0.42 -6.10
C SER A 20 -13.82 1.89 -6.49
N PRO A 21 -14.86 2.64 -6.04
CA PRO A 21 -14.91 4.09 -6.23
C PRO A 21 -13.68 4.82 -5.69
N TYR A 22 -13.15 4.37 -4.55
CA TYR A 22 -11.90 4.89 -4.01
C TYR A 22 -10.72 4.68 -4.97
N ALA A 23 -10.58 3.47 -5.50
CA ALA A 23 -9.50 3.16 -6.45
C ALA A 23 -9.63 3.97 -7.75
N ALA A 24 -10.86 4.19 -8.24
CA ALA A 24 -11.12 5.04 -9.39
C ALA A 24 -10.73 6.50 -9.13
N ALA A 25 -11.06 7.05 -7.97
CA ALA A 25 -10.66 8.39 -7.56
C ALA A 25 -9.13 8.54 -7.46
N LYS A 26 -8.44 7.53 -6.91
CA LYS A 26 -6.97 7.51 -6.86
C LYS A 26 -6.34 7.45 -8.24
N LEU A 27 -6.93 6.71 -9.15
CA LEU A 27 -6.49 6.65 -10.56
C LEU A 27 -6.70 7.98 -11.28
N TYR A 28 -7.83 8.64 -11.03
CA TYR A 28 -8.06 9.99 -11.54
C TYR A 28 -6.98 10.96 -11.03
N ALA A 29 -6.69 10.96 -9.74
CA ALA A 29 -5.65 11.81 -9.15
C ALA A 29 -4.27 11.54 -9.77
N TYR A 30 -3.91 10.28 -10.04
CA TYR A 30 -2.68 9.92 -10.74
C TYR A 30 -2.59 10.61 -12.10
N TRP A 31 -3.63 10.50 -12.92
CA TRP A 31 -3.63 11.09 -14.26
C TRP A 31 -3.67 12.61 -14.25
N ILE A 32 -4.30 13.23 -13.28
CA ILE A 32 -4.25 14.70 -13.11
C ILE A 32 -2.81 15.15 -12.84
N VAL A 33 -2.06 14.47 -11.98
CA VAL A 33 -0.65 14.78 -11.72
C VAL A 33 0.18 14.65 -13.01
N VAL A 34 0.01 13.56 -13.77
CA VAL A 34 0.70 13.37 -15.05
C VAL A 34 0.36 14.52 -16.02
N ASN A 35 -0.94 14.83 -16.18
CA ASN A 35 -1.39 15.88 -17.09
C ASN A 35 -0.79 17.25 -16.74
N TYR A 36 -0.84 17.64 -15.46
CA TYR A 36 -0.29 18.93 -15.02
C TYR A 36 1.23 19.00 -15.16
N ARG A 37 1.93 17.90 -14.91
CA ARG A 37 3.36 17.80 -15.15
C ARG A 37 3.71 18.03 -16.63
N GLU A 38 2.98 17.38 -17.55
CA GLU A 38 3.25 17.43 -18.97
C GLU A 38 2.78 18.76 -19.61
N ALA A 39 1.60 19.26 -19.23
CA ALA A 39 1.00 20.44 -19.84
C ALA A 39 1.59 21.76 -19.31
N TYR A 40 1.96 21.81 -18.03
CA TYR A 40 2.39 23.04 -17.36
C TYR A 40 3.83 23.01 -16.84
N GLY A 41 4.55 21.91 -17.04
CA GLY A 41 5.93 21.77 -16.57
C GLY A 41 6.07 21.77 -15.04
N LEU A 42 5.02 21.41 -14.29
CA LEU A 42 5.06 21.37 -12.85
C LEU A 42 5.98 20.24 -12.36
N PHE A 43 6.78 20.52 -11.33
CA PHE A 43 7.51 19.48 -10.63
C PHE A 43 6.55 18.68 -9.75
N ALA A 44 5.86 17.72 -10.36
CA ALA A 44 4.84 16.89 -9.72
C ALA A 44 5.15 15.40 -9.95
N SER A 45 5.34 14.66 -8.87
CA SER A 45 5.68 13.24 -8.89
C SER A 45 4.53 12.39 -8.32
N ASN A 46 4.29 11.23 -8.90
CA ASN A 46 3.40 10.23 -8.35
C ASN A 46 4.18 9.16 -7.58
N GLY A 47 3.71 8.84 -6.39
CA GLY A 47 4.12 7.66 -5.64
C GLY A 47 3.06 6.57 -5.74
N ILE A 48 3.41 5.43 -6.33
CA ILE A 48 2.60 4.21 -6.34
C ILE A 48 3.05 3.37 -5.15
N LEU A 49 2.40 3.63 -4.00
CA LEU A 49 2.81 3.08 -2.72
C LEU A 49 2.04 1.79 -2.44
N PHE A 50 2.78 0.74 -2.08
CA PHE A 50 2.20 -0.47 -1.56
C PHE A 50 1.78 -0.27 -0.09
N ASN A 51 1.23 -1.29 0.55
CA ASN A 51 0.76 -1.14 1.93
C ASN A 51 1.91 -0.76 2.86
N HIS A 52 1.74 0.28 3.63
CA HIS A 52 2.73 0.73 4.60
C HIS A 52 2.08 0.92 5.96
N GLU A 53 2.72 0.39 6.96
CA GLU A 53 2.18 0.17 8.29
C GLU A 53 3.06 0.81 9.36
N SER A 54 2.43 1.15 10.47
CA SER A 54 3.11 1.61 11.68
C SER A 54 2.20 1.44 12.90
N GLU A 55 2.71 1.74 14.08
CA GLU A 55 1.93 1.80 15.32
C GLU A 55 0.78 2.81 15.26
N ARG A 56 0.81 3.76 14.32
CA ARG A 56 -0.23 4.76 14.08
C ARG A 56 -1.31 4.32 13.10
N ARG A 57 -1.19 3.10 12.54
CA ARG A 57 -2.18 2.59 11.59
C ARG A 57 -3.60 2.60 12.18
N GLY A 58 -4.58 3.00 11.40
CA GLY A 58 -5.98 3.02 11.83
C GLY A 58 -6.49 1.62 12.22
N LYS A 59 -7.30 1.52 13.28
CA LYS A 59 -7.77 0.25 13.87
C LYS A 59 -8.62 -0.61 12.95
N THR A 60 -9.16 -0.07 11.87
CA THR A 60 -9.95 -0.78 10.86
C THR A 60 -9.10 -1.53 9.84
N PHE A 61 -7.81 -1.20 9.73
CA PHE A 61 -6.88 -1.88 8.82
C PHE A 61 -6.41 -3.20 9.41
N VAL A 62 -6.16 -4.17 8.55
CA VAL A 62 -5.94 -5.57 8.91
C VAL A 62 -4.81 -5.76 9.93
N THR A 63 -3.65 -5.18 9.72
CA THR A 63 -2.49 -5.30 10.61
C THR A 63 -2.79 -4.76 12.01
N ARG A 64 -3.37 -3.56 12.09
CA ARG A 64 -3.73 -2.95 13.38
C ARG A 64 -4.90 -3.68 14.05
N LYS A 65 -5.86 -4.15 13.26
CA LYS A 65 -6.97 -4.98 13.78
C LYS A 65 -6.44 -6.25 14.45
N ILE A 66 -5.49 -6.93 13.82
CA ILE A 66 -4.86 -8.13 14.35
C ILE A 66 -4.12 -7.81 15.65
N SER A 67 -3.19 -6.85 15.65
CA SER A 67 -2.38 -6.53 16.83
C SER A 67 -3.24 -6.12 18.04
N VAL A 68 -4.30 -5.36 17.81
CA VAL A 68 -5.25 -4.97 18.87
C VAL A 68 -6.04 -6.18 19.38
N ALA A 69 -6.50 -7.07 18.50
CA ALA A 69 -7.25 -8.25 18.89
C ALA A 69 -6.39 -9.25 19.65
N VAL A 70 -5.16 -9.51 19.20
CA VAL A 70 -4.20 -10.37 19.90
C VAL A 70 -3.94 -9.84 21.31
N SER A 71 -3.68 -8.53 21.45
CA SER A 71 -3.50 -7.92 22.78
C SER A 71 -4.72 -8.11 23.69
N LYS A 72 -5.93 -7.96 23.15
CA LYS A 72 -7.18 -8.15 23.91
C LYS A 72 -7.41 -9.62 24.30
N ILE A 73 -7.05 -10.56 23.42
CA ILE A 73 -7.16 -12.01 23.71
C ILE A 73 -6.20 -12.37 24.86
N ILE A 74 -4.96 -11.90 24.81
CA ILE A 74 -3.98 -12.13 25.88
C ILE A 74 -4.47 -11.55 27.23
N LEU A 75 -5.14 -10.41 27.22
CA LEU A 75 -5.71 -9.77 28.40
C LEU A 75 -7.04 -10.39 28.87
N GLY A 76 -7.56 -11.40 28.18
CA GLY A 76 -8.83 -12.05 28.52
C GLY A 76 -10.08 -11.18 28.31
N VAL A 77 -9.99 -10.12 27.51
CA VAL A 77 -11.12 -9.21 27.21
C VAL A 77 -11.77 -9.46 25.85
N GLN A 78 -11.24 -10.43 25.11
CA GLN A 78 -11.77 -10.91 23.82
C GLN A 78 -11.36 -12.36 23.61
N ASP A 79 -12.26 -13.20 23.12
CA ASP A 79 -11.98 -14.63 22.92
C ASP A 79 -11.59 -14.97 21.48
N VAL A 80 -12.07 -14.21 20.51
CA VAL A 80 -11.94 -14.56 19.08
C VAL A 80 -11.58 -13.34 18.24
N LEU A 81 -10.68 -13.54 17.29
CA LEU A 81 -10.41 -12.60 16.21
C LEU A 81 -11.16 -13.04 14.95
N SER A 82 -12.15 -12.25 14.51
CA SER A 82 -12.83 -12.47 13.26
C SER A 82 -12.17 -11.66 12.13
N ILE A 83 -11.62 -12.36 11.16
CA ILE A 83 -10.94 -11.80 9.97
C ILE A 83 -11.52 -12.46 8.71
N GLY A 84 -11.52 -11.72 7.61
CA GLY A 84 -12.00 -12.19 6.32
C GLY A 84 -11.02 -13.17 5.65
N ASN A 85 -10.57 -12.86 4.43
CA ASN A 85 -9.71 -13.75 3.66
C ASN A 85 -8.28 -13.80 4.24
N LEU A 86 -7.93 -14.93 4.85
CA LEU A 86 -6.60 -15.19 5.43
C LEU A 86 -5.51 -15.39 4.37
N ASP A 87 -5.87 -15.82 3.17
CA ASP A 87 -4.93 -16.13 2.09
C ASP A 87 -4.64 -14.91 1.21
N ALA A 88 -5.26 -13.76 1.51
CA ALA A 88 -4.98 -12.51 0.84
C ALA A 88 -3.53 -12.09 1.10
N LYS A 89 -2.78 -11.90 0.01
CA LYS A 89 -1.37 -11.48 0.06
C LYS A 89 -1.23 -9.98 -0.07
N ARG A 90 -0.29 -9.42 0.67
CA ARG A 90 0.07 -7.99 0.64
C ARG A 90 1.58 -7.83 0.77
N ASP A 91 2.09 -6.78 0.15
CA ASP A 91 3.41 -6.24 0.44
C ASP A 91 3.21 -5.19 1.54
N TRP A 92 3.80 -5.40 2.69
CA TRP A 92 3.73 -4.49 3.84
C TRP A 92 5.11 -3.94 4.16
N GLY A 93 5.25 -2.64 4.09
CA GLY A 93 6.48 -1.95 4.48
C GLY A 93 6.29 -1.05 5.70
N TYR A 94 7.34 -0.40 6.15
CA TYR A 94 7.33 0.50 7.30
C TYR A 94 7.06 1.94 6.85
N ALA A 95 6.02 2.56 7.39
CA ALA A 95 5.52 3.85 6.92
C ALA A 95 6.56 4.99 6.93
N PRO A 96 7.46 5.13 7.92
CA PRO A 96 8.52 6.12 7.89
C PRO A 96 9.44 6.04 6.66
N GLU A 97 9.76 4.83 6.19
CA GLU A 97 10.58 4.63 4.98
C GLU A 97 9.86 5.11 3.73
N TYR A 98 8.54 4.92 3.67
CA TYR A 98 7.71 5.44 2.58
C TYR A 98 7.66 6.97 2.60
N VAL A 99 7.59 7.60 3.78
CA VAL A 99 7.65 9.06 3.92
C VAL A 99 9.01 9.60 3.47
N GLU A 100 10.09 8.94 3.85
CA GLU A 100 11.44 9.29 3.35
C GLU A 100 11.51 9.15 1.83
N GLY A 101 10.97 8.09 1.28
CA GLY A 101 10.88 7.89 -0.17
C GLY A 101 10.10 9.00 -0.87
N MET A 102 8.98 9.44 -0.30
CA MET A 102 8.22 10.59 -0.82
C MET A 102 9.07 11.87 -0.84
N TRP A 103 9.84 12.12 0.21
CA TRP A 103 10.75 13.25 0.25
C TRP A 103 11.84 13.13 -0.81
N ARG A 104 12.44 11.94 -0.97
CA ARG A 104 13.48 11.69 -1.98
C ARG A 104 12.97 11.87 -3.42
N MET A 105 11.72 11.50 -3.70
CA MET A 105 11.12 11.75 -5.01
C MET A 105 11.10 13.23 -5.39
N LEU A 106 10.96 14.13 -4.41
CA LEU A 106 10.98 15.57 -4.62
C LEU A 106 12.39 16.16 -4.71
N GLN A 107 13.43 15.39 -4.38
CA GLN A 107 14.83 15.78 -4.52
C GLN A 107 15.45 15.29 -5.83
N ALA A 108 14.70 14.55 -6.65
CA ALA A 108 15.19 14.09 -7.95
C ALA A 108 15.34 15.25 -8.95
N ASP A 109 16.25 15.11 -9.90
CA ASP A 109 16.47 16.13 -10.94
C ASP A 109 15.25 16.39 -11.81
N LYS A 110 14.38 15.40 -11.95
CA LYS A 110 13.16 15.47 -12.77
C LYS A 110 11.99 14.79 -12.06
N PRO A 111 10.78 15.34 -12.20
CA PRO A 111 9.59 14.69 -11.66
C PRO A 111 9.30 13.39 -12.40
N GLY A 112 8.68 12.44 -11.72
CA GLY A 112 8.40 11.13 -12.30
C GLY A 112 7.38 10.32 -11.50
N ASP A 113 7.15 9.10 -11.98
CA ASP A 113 6.30 8.13 -11.29
C ASP A 113 7.17 7.05 -10.66
N TYR A 114 6.98 6.81 -9.37
CA TYR A 114 7.80 5.94 -8.56
C TYR A 114 6.94 4.84 -7.93
N VAL A 115 7.40 3.59 -8.04
CA VAL A 115 6.81 2.46 -7.30
C VAL A 115 7.62 2.26 -6.02
N MET A 116 6.91 2.24 -4.89
CA MET A 116 7.50 1.98 -3.58
C MET A 116 6.86 0.73 -2.97
N ALA A 117 7.67 -0.30 -2.83
CA ALA A 117 7.31 -1.61 -2.32
C ALA A 117 8.52 -2.24 -1.64
N THR A 118 8.31 -3.23 -0.77
CA THR A 118 9.41 -4.02 -0.19
C THR A 118 9.93 -5.07 -1.17
N GLY A 119 9.10 -5.48 -2.13
CA GLY A 119 9.38 -6.58 -3.03
C GLY A 119 9.01 -7.96 -2.47
N GLU A 120 8.51 -8.01 -1.25
CA GLU A 120 8.07 -9.24 -0.58
C GLU A 120 6.56 -9.21 -0.32
N THR A 121 5.92 -10.37 -0.41
CA THR A 121 4.48 -10.48 -0.14
C THR A 121 4.21 -11.55 0.89
N HIS A 122 3.41 -11.21 1.89
CA HIS A 122 2.97 -12.09 2.95
C HIS A 122 1.46 -12.22 2.96
N SER A 123 0.94 -13.39 3.36
CA SER A 123 -0.48 -13.59 3.57
C SER A 123 -0.91 -13.02 4.93
N VAL A 124 -2.21 -12.75 5.07
CA VAL A 124 -2.78 -12.37 6.37
C VAL A 124 -2.58 -13.50 7.39
N ARG A 125 -2.61 -14.75 6.94
CA ARG A 125 -2.34 -15.93 7.77
C ARG A 125 -0.93 -15.88 8.37
N GLU A 126 0.11 -15.73 7.53
CA GLU A 126 1.51 -15.62 7.98
C GLU A 126 1.71 -14.47 8.98
N PHE A 127 0.96 -13.39 8.87
CA PHE A 127 1.04 -12.27 9.81
C PHE A 127 0.40 -12.57 11.17
N ILE A 128 -0.54 -13.53 11.25
CA ILE A 128 -1.22 -13.91 12.49
C ILE A 128 -0.41 -14.98 13.25
N GLU A 129 0.19 -15.92 12.53
CA GLU A 129 1.01 -17.02 13.05
C GLU A 129 2.39 -16.55 13.52
#